data_8e43a463d8b1d138362dbdebe4b6d086
#
_entry.id   8e43a463d8b1d138362dbdebe4b6d086
#
_cell.length_a   1.000
_cell.length_b   1.000
_cell.length_c   1.000
_cell.angle_alpha   90.00
_cell.angle_beta   90.00
_cell.angle_gamma   90.00
#
_symmetry.space_group_name_H-M   'P 1'
#
loop_
_entity.id
_entity.type
_entity.pdbx_description
1 polymer ?
#
loop_
_entity_poly.entity_id
_entity_poly.type
_entity_poly.pdbx_seq_one_letter_code
_entity_poly.pdbx_strand_id
1 'polypeptide(L)'
;MNHNASLPAPPRRVARMLLPGLLVLGLAGVLFVMRGPLMMSAPRCAAGRWHGCFDTFNGVVLMTLVALPLSLLVVWVLARRRRAAGVPSAWRLSLAEVAMVHGTVPFVWMTLMPGGGAGVVPARVSLVPLRDLVTMGPLGIGGNLLVFASLGFFAPIRWAAPASVPRVLALGAGCSVLVETSQYVFRLDRVSSVDDVLVNAAGAALAALASRHWWRTGPHAEAVNSGAAEPVVCDRPAL
;
A
#
# COMPACT_ATOMS: atom_id res chain seq x y z
N MET A 1 -34.88 27.87 25.46
CA MET A 1 -35.40 27.32 24.17
C MET A 1 -34.24 27.02 23.26
N ASN A 2 -33.77 25.77 23.31
CA ASN A 2 -32.63 25.32 22.45
C ASN A 2 -33.20 24.52 21.29
N HIS A 3 -33.27 25.16 20.13
CA HIS A 3 -33.56 24.49 18.85
C HIS A 3 -32.24 23.98 18.23
N ASN A 4 -31.79 22.79 18.67
CA ASN A 4 -30.83 22.02 17.88
C ASN A 4 -31.60 21.32 16.76
N ALA A 5 -31.79 22.00 15.64
CA ALA A 5 -32.26 21.40 14.42
C ALA A 5 -31.13 20.51 13.86
N SER A 6 -31.16 19.20 14.18
CA SER A 6 -30.31 18.20 13.53
C SER A 6 -30.74 18.10 12.05
N LEU A 7 -29.84 18.44 11.15
CA LEU A 7 -30.03 18.23 9.72
C LEU A 7 -30.34 16.75 9.43
N PRO A 8 -31.37 16.43 8.67
CA PRO A 8 -31.70 15.03 8.38
C PRO A 8 -30.55 14.39 7.57
N ALA A 9 -30.05 13.25 8.05
CA ALA A 9 -29.06 12.47 7.34
C ALA A 9 -29.61 12.06 5.95
N PRO A 10 -28.83 12.20 4.87
CA PRO A 10 -29.30 11.87 3.52
C PRO A 10 -29.73 10.40 3.45
N PRO A 11 -30.83 10.08 2.76
CA PRO A 11 -31.34 8.72 2.70
C PRO A 11 -30.28 7.79 2.13
N ARG A 12 -29.95 6.72 2.86
CA ARG A 12 -28.88 5.74 2.53
C ARG A 12 -28.95 5.18 1.10
N ARG A 13 -30.12 5.24 0.45
CA ARG A 13 -30.30 4.82 -0.94
C ARG A 13 -29.67 5.81 -1.94
N VAL A 14 -29.79 7.12 -1.72
CA VAL A 14 -29.20 8.15 -2.59
C VAL A 14 -27.67 8.09 -2.52
N ALA A 15 -27.10 7.97 -1.32
CA ALA A 15 -25.64 7.80 -1.17
C ALA A 15 -25.10 6.56 -1.88
N ARG A 16 -25.86 5.44 -1.87
CA ARG A 16 -25.47 4.20 -2.57
C ARG A 16 -25.49 4.33 -4.10
N MET A 17 -26.34 5.22 -4.64
CA MET A 17 -26.39 5.46 -6.10
C MET A 17 -25.39 6.53 -6.54
N LEU A 18 -25.12 7.53 -5.71
CA LEU A 18 -24.18 8.60 -6.05
C LEU A 18 -22.71 8.16 -5.96
N LEU A 19 -22.38 7.27 -5.01
CA LEU A 19 -21.00 6.83 -4.80
C LEU A 19 -20.36 6.17 -6.04
N PRO A 20 -20.99 5.20 -6.74
CA PRO A 20 -20.42 4.65 -7.97
C PRO A 20 -20.30 5.68 -9.09
N GLY A 21 -21.26 6.62 -9.22
CA GLY A 21 -21.17 7.69 -10.19
C GLY A 21 -19.99 8.62 -9.93
N LEU A 22 -19.77 9.04 -8.68
CA LEU A 22 -18.61 9.84 -8.28
C LEU A 22 -17.29 9.11 -8.48
N LEU A 23 -17.25 7.81 -8.21
CA LEU A 23 -16.06 7.00 -8.46
C LEU A 23 -15.74 6.91 -9.96
N VAL A 24 -16.73 6.70 -10.81
CA VAL A 24 -16.56 6.69 -12.27
C VAL A 24 -16.09 8.03 -12.80
N LEU A 25 -16.70 9.12 -12.34
CA LEU A 25 -16.31 10.49 -12.72
C LEU A 25 -14.90 10.82 -12.23
N GLY A 26 -14.56 10.45 -11.00
CA GLY A 26 -13.22 10.60 -10.45
C GLY A 26 -12.16 9.83 -11.25
N LEU A 27 -12.44 8.56 -11.59
CA LEU A 27 -11.56 7.74 -12.41
C LEU A 27 -11.41 8.32 -13.82
N ALA A 28 -12.50 8.73 -14.45
CA ALA A 28 -12.48 9.36 -15.77
C ALA A 28 -11.67 10.68 -15.75
N GLY A 29 -11.83 11.49 -14.69
CA GLY A 29 -11.03 12.70 -14.48
C GLY A 29 -9.53 12.41 -14.36
N VAL A 30 -9.15 11.41 -13.57
CA VAL A 30 -7.75 10.98 -13.44
C VAL A 30 -7.21 10.48 -14.77
N LEU A 31 -7.93 9.63 -15.50
CA LEU A 31 -7.51 9.13 -16.81
C LEU A 31 -7.38 10.26 -17.82
N PHE A 32 -8.29 11.25 -17.79
CA PHE A 32 -8.22 12.41 -18.65
C PHE A 32 -6.97 13.27 -18.39
N VAL A 33 -6.63 13.51 -17.12
CA VAL A 33 -5.42 14.26 -16.75
C VAL A 33 -4.15 13.46 -17.12
N MET A 34 -4.16 12.16 -16.88
CA MET A 34 -3.01 11.27 -17.14
C MET A 34 -2.86 10.90 -18.62
N ARG A 35 -3.83 11.20 -19.50
CA ARG A 35 -3.78 10.78 -20.91
C ARG A 35 -2.52 11.19 -21.66
N GLY A 36 -2.07 12.45 -21.45
CA GLY A 36 -0.87 12.97 -22.09
C GLY A 36 0.38 12.16 -21.73
N PRO A 37 0.74 12.08 -20.45
CA PRO A 37 1.84 11.24 -19.96
C PRO A 37 1.75 9.78 -20.42
N LEU A 38 0.57 9.16 -20.34
CA LEU A 38 0.37 7.77 -20.75
C LEU A 38 0.61 7.57 -22.26
N MET A 39 0.10 8.48 -23.09
CA MET A 39 0.29 8.44 -24.55
C MET A 39 1.74 8.67 -24.98
N MET A 40 2.57 9.34 -24.18
CA MET A 40 4.02 9.46 -24.46
C MET A 40 4.75 8.13 -24.33
N SER A 41 4.36 7.26 -23.40
CA SER A 41 4.99 5.97 -23.14
C SER A 41 4.35 4.83 -23.94
N ALA A 42 3.07 4.93 -24.31
CA ALA A 42 2.33 3.86 -24.97
C ALA A 42 2.98 3.31 -26.26
N PRO A 43 3.50 4.13 -27.21
CA PRO A 43 4.14 3.61 -28.40
C PRO A 43 5.44 2.85 -28.10
N ARG A 44 6.19 3.27 -27.08
CA ARG A 44 7.43 2.60 -26.65
C ARG A 44 7.15 1.27 -25.98
N CYS A 45 6.13 1.22 -25.13
CA CYS A 45 5.69 -0.01 -24.48
C CYS A 45 5.11 -1.00 -25.50
N ALA A 46 4.29 -0.54 -26.45
CA ALA A 46 3.73 -1.38 -27.49
C ALA A 46 4.82 -1.96 -28.43
N ALA A 47 5.90 -1.22 -28.66
CA ALA A 47 7.04 -1.67 -29.42
C ALA A 47 8.03 -2.56 -28.62
N GLY A 48 7.70 -2.92 -27.38
CA GLY A 48 8.56 -3.73 -26.52
C GLY A 48 9.88 -3.06 -26.11
N ARG A 49 9.97 -1.73 -26.22
CA ARG A 49 11.20 -1.00 -25.89
C ARG A 49 11.33 -0.85 -24.38
N TRP A 50 12.51 -1.20 -23.85
CA TRP A 50 12.82 -0.98 -22.44
C TRP A 50 12.79 0.51 -22.08
N HIS A 51 13.56 1.32 -22.86
CA HIS A 51 13.65 2.75 -22.64
C HIS A 51 12.36 3.49 -23.00
N GLY A 52 11.87 4.28 -22.03
CA GLY A 52 10.64 5.04 -22.13
C GLY A 52 9.38 4.27 -21.77
N CYS A 53 9.53 2.95 -21.45
CA CYS A 53 8.45 2.12 -20.92
C CYS A 53 8.72 1.73 -19.45
N PHE A 54 9.84 1.04 -19.17
CA PHE A 54 10.13 0.51 -17.85
C PHE A 54 11.04 1.41 -17.00
N ASP A 55 11.69 2.38 -17.62
CA ASP A 55 12.64 3.31 -16.98
C ASP A 55 12.09 4.75 -16.87
N THR A 56 10.80 4.93 -17.04
CA THR A 56 10.14 6.23 -16.89
C THR A 56 8.91 6.12 -15.97
N PHE A 57 8.64 7.19 -15.22
CA PHE A 57 7.43 7.27 -14.38
C PHE A 57 6.15 6.97 -15.19
N ASN A 58 5.98 7.62 -16.34
CA ASN A 58 4.79 7.46 -17.17
C ASN A 58 4.63 6.02 -17.68
N GLY A 59 5.75 5.38 -18.05
CA GLY A 59 5.76 4.00 -18.50
C GLY A 59 5.38 3.02 -17.41
N VAL A 60 5.92 3.19 -16.19
CA VAL A 60 5.57 2.35 -15.03
C VAL A 60 4.09 2.50 -14.66
N VAL A 61 3.56 3.73 -14.65
CA VAL A 61 2.12 3.98 -14.42
C VAL A 61 1.28 3.30 -15.50
N LEU A 62 1.66 3.43 -16.78
CA LEU A 62 0.95 2.77 -17.89
C LEU A 62 0.94 1.25 -17.72
N MET A 63 2.11 0.65 -17.45
CA MET A 63 2.22 -0.80 -17.26
C MET A 63 1.43 -1.30 -16.04
N THR A 64 1.40 -0.51 -14.98
CA THR A 64 0.57 -0.80 -13.79
C THR A 64 -0.92 -0.84 -14.16
N LEU A 65 -1.39 0.13 -14.93
CA LEU A 65 -2.78 0.16 -15.41
C LEU A 65 -3.10 -1.00 -16.36
N VAL A 66 -2.17 -1.33 -17.27
CA VAL A 66 -2.31 -2.48 -18.19
C VAL A 66 -2.32 -3.81 -17.42
N ALA A 67 -1.58 -3.93 -16.33
CA ALA A 67 -1.55 -5.10 -15.48
C ALA A 67 -2.81 -5.24 -14.58
N LEU A 68 -3.62 -4.18 -14.43
CA LEU A 68 -4.79 -4.19 -13.55
C LEU A 68 -5.82 -5.28 -13.91
N PRO A 69 -6.23 -5.49 -15.19
CA PRO A 69 -7.15 -6.57 -15.55
C PRO A 69 -6.62 -7.95 -15.15
N LEU A 70 -5.32 -8.20 -15.35
CA LEU A 70 -4.67 -9.44 -14.93
C LEU A 70 -4.71 -9.60 -13.40
N SER A 71 -4.41 -8.55 -12.66
CA SER A 71 -4.48 -8.54 -11.19
C SER A 71 -5.89 -8.85 -10.70
N LEU A 72 -6.93 -8.26 -11.32
CA LEU A 72 -8.33 -8.55 -11.01
C LEU A 72 -8.70 -10.01 -11.32
N LEU A 73 -8.21 -10.57 -12.44
CA LEU A 73 -8.38 -11.98 -12.77
C LEU A 73 -7.74 -12.89 -11.71
N VAL A 74 -6.52 -12.56 -11.27
CA VAL A 74 -5.83 -13.31 -10.19
C VAL A 74 -6.62 -13.24 -8.90
N VAL A 75 -7.14 -12.06 -8.50
CA VAL A 75 -8.04 -11.93 -7.33
C VAL A 75 -9.23 -12.86 -7.46
N TRP A 76 -9.87 -12.86 -8.62
CA TRP A 76 -11.06 -13.69 -8.88
C TRP A 76 -10.74 -15.19 -8.78
N VAL A 77 -9.66 -15.65 -9.42
CA VAL A 77 -9.23 -17.05 -9.38
C VAL A 77 -8.90 -17.48 -7.94
N LEU A 78 -8.11 -16.69 -7.21
CA LEU A 78 -7.75 -16.98 -5.82
C LEU A 78 -8.99 -17.00 -4.91
N ALA A 79 -9.90 -16.05 -5.08
CA ALA A 79 -11.14 -16.00 -4.31
C ALA A 79 -12.03 -17.20 -4.59
N ARG A 80 -12.15 -17.63 -5.86
CA ARG A 80 -12.89 -18.85 -6.24
C ARG A 80 -12.29 -20.10 -5.61
N ARG A 81 -10.98 -20.28 -5.72
CA ARG A 81 -10.26 -21.43 -5.11
C ARG A 81 -10.44 -21.45 -3.58
N ARG A 82 -10.26 -20.33 -2.91
CA ARG A 82 -10.44 -20.21 -1.46
C ARG A 82 -11.88 -20.47 -1.02
N ARG A 83 -12.87 -20.01 -1.79
CA ARG A 83 -14.29 -20.32 -1.53
C ARG A 83 -14.55 -21.81 -1.65
N ALA A 84 -14.06 -22.46 -2.70
CA ALA A 84 -14.20 -23.90 -2.88
C ALA A 84 -13.55 -24.71 -1.75
N ALA A 85 -12.46 -24.18 -1.16
CA ALA A 85 -11.82 -24.74 0.01
C ALA A 85 -12.46 -24.34 1.36
N GLY A 86 -13.63 -23.68 1.36
CA GLY A 86 -14.34 -23.28 2.58
C GLY A 86 -13.67 -22.14 3.37
N VAL A 87 -12.71 -21.41 2.78
CA VAL A 87 -11.99 -20.35 3.50
C VAL A 87 -12.90 -19.14 3.73
N PRO A 88 -13.13 -18.71 4.97
CA PRO A 88 -13.93 -17.53 5.26
C PRO A 88 -13.25 -16.26 4.72
N SER A 89 -14.05 -15.28 4.32
CA SER A 89 -13.56 -14.00 3.77
C SER A 89 -12.63 -14.14 2.54
N ALA A 90 -12.81 -15.18 1.72
CA ALA A 90 -11.98 -15.52 0.57
C ALA A 90 -11.68 -14.33 -0.36
N TRP A 91 -12.69 -13.49 -0.66
CA TRP A 91 -12.54 -12.28 -1.48
C TRP A 91 -11.63 -11.25 -0.84
N ARG A 92 -11.86 -10.94 0.45
CA ARG A 92 -11.07 -9.96 1.19
C ARG A 92 -9.60 -10.35 1.25
N LEU A 93 -9.31 -11.64 1.55
CA LEU A 93 -7.94 -12.15 1.62
C LEU A 93 -7.24 -12.13 0.25
N SER A 94 -7.95 -12.51 -0.80
CA SER A 94 -7.40 -12.53 -2.16
C SER A 94 -7.14 -11.11 -2.68
N LEU A 95 -8.08 -10.19 -2.43
CA LEU A 95 -7.90 -8.78 -2.77
C LEU A 95 -6.72 -8.16 -2.01
N ALA A 96 -6.62 -8.41 -0.70
CA ALA A 96 -5.54 -7.87 0.11
C ALA A 96 -4.16 -8.33 -0.38
N GLU A 97 -4.03 -9.60 -0.75
CA GLU A 97 -2.77 -10.18 -1.21
C GLU A 97 -2.34 -9.62 -2.57
N VAL A 98 -3.25 -9.59 -3.54
CA VAL A 98 -2.94 -9.09 -4.89
C VAL A 98 -2.77 -7.57 -4.89
N ALA A 99 -3.64 -6.82 -4.20
CA ALA A 99 -3.55 -5.37 -4.14
C ALA A 99 -2.27 -4.90 -3.42
N MET A 100 -1.81 -5.63 -2.41
CA MET A 100 -0.54 -5.37 -1.75
C MET A 100 0.63 -5.45 -2.74
N VAL A 101 0.68 -6.50 -3.55
CA VAL A 101 1.75 -6.68 -4.57
C VAL A 101 1.59 -5.64 -5.68
N HIS A 102 0.39 -5.54 -6.27
CA HIS A 102 0.10 -4.62 -7.37
C HIS A 102 0.37 -3.16 -7.02
N GLY A 103 0.06 -2.74 -5.78
CA GLY A 103 0.27 -1.38 -5.33
C GLY A 103 1.67 -1.09 -4.77
N THR A 104 2.47 -2.09 -4.39
CA THR A 104 3.82 -1.87 -3.85
C THR A 104 4.90 -1.99 -4.93
N VAL A 105 4.80 -3.00 -5.80
CA VAL A 105 5.84 -3.29 -6.79
C VAL A 105 6.15 -2.12 -7.72
N PRO A 106 5.18 -1.39 -8.29
CA PRO A 106 5.47 -0.24 -9.16
C PRO A 106 6.24 0.87 -8.46
N PHE A 107 5.89 1.17 -7.19
CA PHE A 107 6.60 2.19 -6.43
C PHE A 107 8.03 1.77 -6.09
N VAL A 108 8.23 0.54 -5.63
CA VAL A 108 9.58 0.00 -5.40
C VAL A 108 10.39 -0.01 -6.70
N TRP A 109 9.77 -0.37 -7.83
CA TRP A 109 10.43 -0.29 -9.14
C TRP A 109 10.89 1.13 -9.45
N MET A 110 10.03 2.13 -9.25
CA MET A 110 10.38 3.54 -9.48
C MET A 110 11.51 4.03 -8.57
N THR A 111 11.55 3.59 -7.31
CA THR A 111 12.65 3.96 -6.40
C THR A 111 13.97 3.31 -6.81
N LEU A 112 13.95 2.14 -7.42
CA LEU A 112 15.13 1.40 -7.87
C LEU A 112 15.55 1.75 -9.32
N MET A 113 14.84 2.64 -10.01
CA MET A 113 15.26 3.09 -11.35
C MET A 113 16.60 3.83 -11.26
N PRO A 114 17.58 3.45 -12.12
CA PRO A 114 18.87 4.10 -12.14
C PRO A 114 18.78 5.57 -12.61
N GLY A 115 19.49 6.45 -11.94
CA GLY A 115 19.72 7.82 -12.38
C GLY A 115 20.73 7.90 -13.54
N GLY A 116 20.93 9.10 -14.09
CA GLY A 116 21.79 9.31 -15.27
C GLY A 116 23.27 8.99 -15.03
N GLY A 117 23.73 9.02 -13.79
CA GLY A 117 25.13 8.71 -13.40
C GLY A 117 25.29 7.32 -12.75
N ALA A 118 24.29 6.42 -12.90
CA ALA A 118 24.35 5.11 -12.27
C ALA A 118 25.59 4.30 -12.72
N GLY A 119 26.23 3.68 -11.73
CA GLY A 119 27.49 2.93 -11.94
C GLY A 119 28.75 3.80 -12.02
N VAL A 120 28.63 5.10 -12.29
CA VAL A 120 29.76 6.04 -12.44
C VAL A 120 29.91 6.93 -11.22
N VAL A 121 28.80 7.51 -10.76
CA VAL A 121 28.81 8.42 -9.61
C VAL A 121 28.96 7.61 -8.30
N PRO A 122 29.83 8.04 -7.37
CA PRO A 122 29.94 7.39 -6.07
C PRO A 122 28.61 7.36 -5.33
N ALA A 123 28.35 6.25 -4.65
CA ALA A 123 27.16 6.12 -3.81
C ALA A 123 27.20 7.14 -2.66
N ARG A 124 26.08 7.77 -2.37
CA ARG A 124 25.93 8.81 -1.34
C ARG A 124 24.95 8.36 -0.28
N VAL A 125 25.25 8.69 0.97
CA VAL A 125 24.41 8.38 2.12
C VAL A 125 24.15 9.65 2.92
N SER A 126 22.91 9.87 3.32
CA SER A 126 22.49 10.94 4.23
C SER A 126 21.89 10.32 5.49
N LEU A 127 22.62 10.40 6.60
CA LEU A 127 22.21 9.85 7.90
C LEU A 127 21.71 10.91 8.89
N VAL A 128 21.63 12.17 8.47
CA VAL A 128 21.14 13.26 9.33
C VAL A 128 19.64 13.37 9.17
N PRO A 129 18.84 13.01 10.19
CA PRO A 129 17.39 13.06 10.12
C PRO A 129 16.87 14.47 9.82
N LEU A 130 15.80 14.56 9.03
CA LEU A 130 15.08 15.77 8.64
C LEU A 130 15.85 16.74 7.74
N ARG A 131 17.10 16.40 7.38
CA ARG A 131 17.92 17.24 6.52
C ARG A 131 17.42 17.27 5.08
N ASP A 132 17.12 16.08 4.54
CA ASP A 132 16.71 15.94 3.14
C ASP A 132 15.23 16.22 2.98
N LEU A 133 14.44 16.10 4.05
CA LEU A 133 13.01 16.38 4.05
C LEU A 133 12.68 17.82 3.61
N VAL A 134 13.51 18.79 4.01
CA VAL A 134 13.34 20.21 3.65
C VAL A 134 13.52 20.44 2.15
N THR A 135 14.40 19.67 1.50
CA THR A 135 14.73 19.80 0.08
C THR A 135 13.92 18.86 -0.82
N MET A 136 13.30 17.83 -0.25
CA MET A 136 12.56 16.78 -0.98
C MET A 136 11.34 17.34 -1.74
N GLY A 137 10.72 18.41 -1.24
CA GLY A 137 9.51 18.99 -1.82
C GLY A 137 8.26 18.13 -1.68
N PRO A 138 7.06 18.70 -1.94
CA PRO A 138 5.78 18.01 -1.70
C PRO A 138 5.59 16.72 -2.51
N LEU A 139 6.05 16.70 -3.77
CA LEU A 139 5.93 15.52 -4.63
C LEU A 139 6.87 14.39 -4.18
N GLY A 140 8.07 14.71 -3.71
CA GLY A 140 8.99 13.73 -3.16
C GLY A 140 8.45 13.12 -1.87
N ILE A 141 7.97 13.95 -0.95
CA ILE A 141 7.33 13.48 0.29
C ILE A 141 6.11 12.61 -0.02
N GLY A 142 5.21 13.08 -0.91
CA GLY A 142 4.03 12.32 -1.32
C GLY A 142 4.38 10.99 -1.98
N GLY A 143 5.37 10.98 -2.85
CA GLY A 143 5.89 9.76 -3.50
C GLY A 143 6.39 8.75 -2.49
N ASN A 144 7.25 9.17 -1.54
CA ASN A 144 7.77 8.31 -0.49
C ASN A 144 6.68 7.79 0.45
N LEU A 145 5.71 8.60 0.86
CA LEU A 145 4.56 8.13 1.63
C LEU A 145 3.79 7.00 0.92
N LEU A 146 3.76 6.98 -0.40
CA LEU A 146 3.03 5.99 -1.18
C LEU A 146 3.82 4.68 -1.41
N VAL A 147 5.15 4.67 -1.28
CA VAL A 147 5.99 3.49 -1.60
C VAL A 147 5.50 2.23 -0.90
N PHE A 148 5.25 2.30 0.41
CA PHE A 148 4.77 1.17 1.20
C PHE A 148 3.36 1.35 1.75
N ALA A 149 2.58 2.33 1.25
CA ALA A 149 1.20 2.53 1.68
C ALA A 149 0.32 1.31 1.40
N SER A 150 0.46 0.69 0.23
CA SER A 150 -0.29 -0.52 -0.12
C SER A 150 0.08 -1.70 0.79
N LEU A 151 1.38 -1.91 1.05
CA LEU A 151 1.86 -2.90 2.01
C LEU A 151 1.25 -2.65 3.40
N GLY A 152 1.34 -1.42 3.91
CA GLY A 152 0.82 -1.03 5.21
C GLY A 152 -0.68 -1.24 5.35
N PHE A 153 -1.45 -0.91 4.31
CA PHE A 153 -2.89 -1.07 4.29
C PHE A 153 -3.32 -2.54 4.29
N PHE A 154 -2.72 -3.37 3.45
CA PHE A 154 -3.20 -4.72 3.18
C PHE A 154 -2.53 -5.82 4.03
N ALA A 155 -1.30 -5.63 4.50
CA ALA A 155 -0.61 -6.66 5.29
C ALA A 155 -1.36 -7.02 6.58
N PRO A 156 -1.89 -6.07 7.40
CA PRO A 156 -2.67 -6.40 8.60
C PRO A 156 -4.01 -7.08 8.29
N ILE A 157 -4.57 -6.82 7.10
CA ILE A 157 -5.81 -7.49 6.63
C ILE A 157 -5.50 -8.95 6.27
N ARG A 158 -4.33 -9.21 5.69
CA ARG A 158 -3.93 -10.55 5.23
C ARG A 158 -3.39 -11.42 6.36
N TRP A 159 -2.60 -10.86 7.26
CA TRP A 159 -1.94 -11.59 8.35
C TRP A 159 -2.19 -10.89 9.70
N ALA A 160 -2.31 -11.70 10.76
CA ALA A 160 -2.43 -11.18 12.12
C ALA A 160 -1.10 -10.67 12.69
N ALA A 161 0.04 -11.21 12.22
CA ALA A 161 1.36 -10.82 12.71
C ALA A 161 1.64 -9.32 12.60
N PRO A 162 1.41 -8.62 11.45
CA PRO A 162 1.58 -7.19 11.34
C PRO A 162 0.37 -6.37 11.85
N ALA A 163 -0.64 -6.97 12.47
CA ALA A 163 -1.87 -6.27 12.90
C ALA A 163 -1.63 -5.36 14.12
N SER A 164 -0.66 -4.47 14.04
CA SER A 164 -0.46 -3.34 14.95
C SER A 164 0.36 -2.25 14.26
N VAL A 165 0.09 -0.98 14.62
CA VAL A 165 0.78 0.17 13.99
C VAL A 165 2.31 0.10 14.16
N PRO A 166 2.87 -0.19 15.35
CA PRO A 166 4.32 -0.31 15.50
C PRO A 166 4.95 -1.41 14.63
N ARG A 167 4.24 -2.54 14.45
CA ARG A 167 4.74 -3.64 13.60
C ARG A 167 4.71 -3.28 12.13
N VAL A 168 3.67 -2.57 11.66
CA VAL A 168 3.62 -2.07 10.28
C VAL A 168 4.68 -1.02 10.05
N LEU A 169 4.89 -0.10 11.00
CA LEU A 169 5.95 0.89 10.92
C LEU A 169 7.32 0.22 10.82
N ALA A 170 7.59 -0.79 11.65
CA ALA A 170 8.84 -1.57 11.59
C ALA A 170 8.98 -2.34 10.27
N LEU A 171 7.88 -2.90 9.75
CA LEU A 171 7.87 -3.56 8.44
C LEU A 171 8.18 -2.57 7.31
N GLY A 172 7.53 -1.42 7.29
CA GLY A 172 7.77 -0.36 6.31
C GLY A 172 9.20 0.17 6.38
N ALA A 173 9.71 0.41 7.59
CA ALA A 173 11.09 0.83 7.80
C ALA A 173 12.10 -0.24 7.31
N GLY A 174 11.88 -1.50 7.65
CA GLY A 174 12.74 -2.60 7.20
C GLY A 174 12.77 -2.74 5.68
N CYS A 175 11.60 -2.69 5.02
CA CYS A 175 11.51 -2.70 3.56
C CYS A 175 12.21 -1.47 2.95
N SER A 176 12.07 -0.29 3.57
CA SER A 176 12.73 0.92 3.08
C SER A 176 14.24 0.84 3.22
N VAL A 177 14.76 0.34 4.34
CA VAL A 177 16.20 0.11 4.51
C VAL A 177 16.74 -0.83 3.44
N LEU A 178 15.99 -1.88 3.06
CA LEU A 178 16.39 -2.77 1.96
C LEU A 178 16.46 -2.03 0.61
N VAL A 179 15.51 -1.14 0.32
CA VAL A 179 15.52 -0.31 -0.89
C VAL A 179 16.74 0.62 -0.88
N GLU A 180 16.95 1.38 0.21
CA GLU A 180 18.07 2.30 0.36
C GLU A 180 19.42 1.58 0.23
N THR A 181 19.55 0.41 0.87
CA THR A 181 20.75 -0.44 0.75
C THR A 181 20.96 -0.89 -0.69
N SER A 182 19.89 -1.27 -1.39
CA SER A 182 19.96 -1.67 -2.80
C SER A 182 20.41 -0.52 -3.69
N GLN A 183 19.87 0.69 -3.50
CA GLN A 183 20.28 1.89 -4.24
C GLN A 183 21.77 2.19 -4.04
N TYR A 184 22.25 2.07 -2.80
CA TYR A 184 23.66 2.27 -2.45
C TYR A 184 24.57 1.21 -3.08
N VAL A 185 24.25 -0.08 -2.90
CA VAL A 185 25.07 -1.21 -3.37
C VAL A 185 25.15 -1.21 -4.89
N PHE A 186 24.03 -1.00 -5.57
CA PHE A 186 23.98 -0.99 -7.05
C PHE A 186 24.39 0.37 -7.65
N ARG A 187 24.77 1.35 -6.82
CA ARG A 187 25.20 2.69 -7.28
C ARG A 187 24.18 3.31 -8.25
N LEU A 188 22.93 3.37 -7.85
CA LEU A 188 21.84 3.82 -8.74
C LEU A 188 21.81 5.35 -8.95
N ASP A 189 22.88 6.08 -8.61
CA ASP A 189 22.95 7.55 -8.63
C ASP A 189 21.82 8.21 -7.84
N ARG A 190 21.56 7.64 -6.67
CA ARG A 190 20.61 8.16 -5.70
C ARG A 190 21.29 8.40 -4.36
N VAL A 191 20.72 9.28 -3.56
CA VAL A 191 21.15 9.49 -2.17
C VAL A 191 20.32 8.56 -1.30
N SER A 192 20.95 7.59 -0.66
CA SER A 192 20.32 6.73 0.33
C SER A 192 20.11 7.52 1.61
N SER A 193 18.86 7.81 1.98
CA SER A 193 18.51 8.76 3.02
C SER A 193 17.73 8.12 4.16
N VAL A 194 18.09 8.49 5.40
CA VAL A 194 17.29 8.13 6.58
C VAL A 194 15.89 8.78 6.52
N ASP A 195 15.77 9.94 5.89
CA ASP A 195 14.48 10.62 5.74
C ASP A 195 13.52 9.84 4.83
N ASP A 196 14.03 9.20 3.77
CA ASP A 196 13.24 8.32 2.93
C ASP A 196 12.70 7.12 3.74
N VAL A 197 13.54 6.53 4.61
CA VAL A 197 13.12 5.46 5.51
C VAL A 197 12.01 5.92 6.46
N LEU A 198 12.15 7.10 7.05
CA LEU A 198 11.16 7.66 7.97
C LEU A 198 9.82 7.95 7.26
N VAL A 199 9.86 8.59 6.09
CA VAL A 199 8.65 8.95 5.33
C VAL A 199 7.96 7.71 4.78
N ASN A 200 8.71 6.75 4.24
CA ASN A 200 8.17 5.48 3.75
C ASN A 200 7.49 4.68 4.88
N ALA A 201 8.13 4.59 6.06
CA ALA A 201 7.56 3.91 7.22
C ALA A 201 6.30 4.63 7.74
N ALA A 202 6.32 5.97 7.78
CA ALA A 202 5.17 6.77 8.15
C ALA A 202 3.99 6.54 7.20
N GLY A 203 4.24 6.48 5.88
CA GLY A 203 3.23 6.18 4.87
C GLY A 203 2.57 4.81 5.08
N ALA A 204 3.38 3.78 5.34
CA ALA A 204 2.87 2.46 5.67
C ALA A 204 2.00 2.47 6.95
N ALA A 205 2.45 3.17 8.01
CA ALA A 205 1.72 3.27 9.27
C ALA A 205 0.40 4.04 9.11
N LEU A 206 0.38 5.15 8.38
CA LEU A 206 -0.84 5.91 8.08
C LEU A 206 -1.86 5.08 7.28
N ALA A 207 -1.40 4.33 6.28
CA ALA A 207 -2.24 3.42 5.52
C ALA A 207 -2.79 2.27 6.37
N ALA A 208 -1.99 1.74 7.31
CA ALA A 208 -2.44 0.75 8.27
C ALA A 208 -3.54 1.29 9.19
N LEU A 209 -3.39 2.53 9.69
CA LEU A 209 -4.44 3.20 10.48
C LEU A 209 -5.76 3.33 9.71
N ALA A 210 -5.70 3.65 8.41
CA ALA A 210 -6.88 3.73 7.55
C ALA A 210 -7.60 2.37 7.41
N SER A 211 -6.86 1.26 7.45
CA SER A 211 -7.40 -0.10 7.31
C SER A 211 -7.73 -0.79 8.63
N ARG A 212 -7.52 -0.15 9.78
CA ARG A 212 -7.58 -0.82 11.11
C ARG A 212 -8.87 -1.59 11.40
N HIS A 213 -10.01 -1.14 10.87
CA HIS A 213 -11.30 -1.81 11.06
C HIS A 213 -11.40 -3.18 10.37
N TRP A 214 -10.49 -3.47 9.43
CA TRP A 214 -10.47 -4.72 8.66
C TRP A 214 -9.33 -5.64 9.03
N TRP A 215 -8.54 -5.31 10.06
CA TRP A 215 -7.41 -6.12 10.48
C TRP A 215 -7.85 -7.51 10.94
N ARG A 216 -6.97 -8.47 10.78
CA ARG A 216 -7.16 -9.80 11.34
C ARG A 216 -6.90 -9.75 12.84
N THR A 217 -7.88 -10.16 13.62
CA THR A 217 -7.70 -10.43 15.04
C THR A 217 -7.00 -11.79 15.20
N GLY A 218 -6.02 -11.86 16.07
CA GLY A 218 -5.39 -13.14 16.43
C GLY A 218 -6.33 -13.98 17.31
N PRO A 219 -6.06 -15.30 17.47
CA PRO A 219 -6.88 -16.19 18.27
C PRO A 219 -7.13 -15.69 19.70
N HIS A 220 -6.16 -15.03 20.32
CA HIS A 220 -6.30 -14.43 21.67
C HIS A 220 -7.33 -13.28 21.71
N ALA A 221 -7.43 -12.47 20.68
CA ALA A 221 -8.40 -11.37 20.64
C ALA A 221 -9.82 -11.90 20.40
N GLU A 222 -9.96 -13.02 19.68
CA GLU A 222 -11.24 -13.70 19.50
C GLU A 222 -11.71 -14.34 20.81
N ALA A 223 -10.83 -14.94 21.61
CA ALA A 223 -11.15 -15.50 22.91
C ALA A 223 -11.65 -14.42 23.92
N VAL A 224 -11.00 -13.26 23.94
CA VAL A 224 -11.43 -12.14 24.81
C VAL A 224 -12.78 -11.55 24.36
N ASN A 225 -13.01 -11.42 23.04
CA ASN A 225 -14.27 -10.88 22.52
C ASN A 225 -15.44 -11.87 22.57
N SER A 226 -15.18 -13.17 22.60
CA SER A 226 -16.21 -14.20 22.73
C SER A 226 -16.69 -14.44 24.16
N GLY A 227 -16.11 -13.76 25.15
CA GLY A 227 -16.52 -13.91 26.56
C GLY A 227 -16.26 -15.33 27.10
N ALA A 228 -15.42 -16.12 26.45
CA ALA A 228 -14.98 -17.41 26.96
C ALA A 228 -14.14 -17.16 28.22
N ALA A 229 -14.81 -17.09 29.38
CA ALA A 229 -14.17 -17.13 30.68
C ALA A 229 -13.29 -18.37 30.72
N GLU A 230 -12.01 -18.21 31.02
CA GLU A 230 -11.16 -19.34 31.41
C GLU A 230 -11.89 -20.18 32.43
N PRO A 231 -11.98 -21.51 32.31
CA PRO A 231 -12.50 -22.35 33.33
C PRO A 231 -11.59 -22.18 34.55
N VAL A 232 -12.17 -21.57 35.63
CA VAL A 232 -11.53 -21.52 36.93
C VAL A 232 -11.34 -22.96 37.36
N VAL A 233 -10.13 -23.47 37.23
CA VAL A 233 -9.72 -24.76 37.82
C VAL A 233 -9.75 -24.53 39.33
N CYS A 234 -10.86 -24.87 39.98
CA CYS A 234 -10.91 -25.03 41.39
C CYS A 234 -10.08 -26.26 41.77
N ASP A 235 -8.84 -26.04 42.16
CA ASP A 235 -8.03 -27.01 42.87
C ASP A 235 -8.74 -27.33 44.19
N ARG A 236 -9.40 -28.49 44.28
CA ARG A 236 -9.86 -29.05 45.53
C ARG A 236 -8.65 -29.60 46.27
N PRO A 237 -8.32 -29.13 47.47
CA PRO A 237 -7.33 -29.81 48.29
C PRO A 237 -7.87 -31.19 48.66
N ALA A 238 -7.09 -32.22 48.39
CA ALA A 238 -7.32 -33.58 48.86
C ALA A 238 -7.13 -33.59 50.39
N LEU A 239 -8.19 -34.03 51.10
CA LEU A 239 -8.13 -34.48 52.51
C LEU A 239 -7.70 -35.93 52.54
#